data_00ba61b68dc11108f0c5b1b657fd96a3
#
_entry.id   00ba61b68dc11108f0c5b1b657fd96a3
#
_cell.length_a   1.000
_cell.length_b   1.000
_cell.length_c   1.000
_cell.angle_alpha   90.00
_cell.angle_beta   90.00
_cell.angle_gamma   90.00
#
_symmetry.space_group_name_H-M   'P 1'
#
loop_
_entity.id
_entity.type
_entity.pdbx_description
1 polymer ?
#
loop_
_entity_poly.entity_id
_entity_poly.type
_entity_poly.pdbx_seq_one_letter_code
_entity_poly.pdbx_strand_id
1 'polypeptide(L)'
;MTLTRDQASGTTRPDSRTYSQIQALPEIWGIVAQRPEVANLVALYDPHSQPAVKITFAQLYETIRQFAAGLQALGVQPGEHIAQFSDNSPRWLIADQGIMTIGAINAVRGSQADREELQFILEHSDSIGLVIQDLETLNKVREYLPPLPIRFVILLTDETPPNLGEITTFNFSQLLDLGANHTLQPVRPSRDSLATLMYTSGTSGQPKGVMLSHHNLISQILGAYEVAQPQPGERVLSILPIWHCYERTFEYFVLAFGCTQAYTNIRFVKKDIKDFKPHYMVGVPRLWESIYDGIQKQLREQPASKQRLAHFFLTQSDRYIKARRIVQGLSLDNLHPSPAERVVAALQSLVLAPLHWVGDRLVYQKIRAGVGGAVKFLVSGGGSIAEHLEDFFEVVGITILGGYGLTETSPITHVRRPWRNIRGADGQPCAIPKPRLSI
;
A
#
# COMPACT_ATOMS: atom_id res chain seq x y z
N MET A 1 4.75 32.02 -8.48
CA MET A 1 4.74 31.87 -9.94
C MET A 1 3.91 30.64 -10.25
N THR A 2 2.71 30.87 -10.71
CA THR A 2 1.61 29.91 -10.88
C THR A 2 1.93 29.03 -12.10
N LEU A 3 2.11 27.74 -11.90
CA LEU A 3 2.22 26.79 -13.02
C LEU A 3 0.81 26.31 -13.39
N THR A 4 0.17 27.06 -14.28
CA THR A 4 -0.89 26.56 -15.14
C THR A 4 -0.24 26.02 -16.42
N ARG A 5 -0.14 24.71 -16.52
CA ARG A 5 0.10 24.01 -17.78
C ARG A 5 -0.51 22.64 -17.70
N ASP A 6 -1.65 22.46 -18.38
CA ASP A 6 -1.94 21.27 -19.17
C ASP A 6 -3.34 21.41 -19.82
N GLN A 7 -3.36 22.13 -20.93
CA GLN A 7 -4.37 21.94 -21.96
C GLN A 7 -3.63 21.50 -23.22
N ALA A 8 -3.28 20.23 -23.32
CA ALA A 8 -2.87 19.59 -24.57
C ALA A 8 -2.69 18.08 -24.36
N SER A 9 -3.76 17.35 -24.26
CA SER A 9 -4.00 15.99 -24.74
C SER A 9 -5.37 15.57 -24.25
N GLY A 10 -6.26 15.16 -25.15
CA GLY A 10 -7.66 14.85 -24.87
C GLY A 10 -7.85 13.50 -24.14
N THR A 11 -7.03 13.19 -23.17
CA THR A 11 -7.21 12.09 -22.22
C THR A 11 -7.76 12.68 -20.92
N THR A 12 -9.03 12.44 -20.66
CA THR A 12 -9.65 12.74 -19.37
C THR A 12 -8.94 11.91 -18.29
N ARG A 13 -7.96 12.54 -17.61
CA ARG A 13 -7.36 11.95 -16.40
C ARG A 13 -8.48 11.75 -15.38
N PRO A 14 -8.57 10.60 -14.67
CA PRO A 14 -9.44 10.54 -13.52
C PRO A 14 -8.92 11.55 -12.53
N ASP A 15 -9.67 12.61 -12.41
CA ASP A 15 -9.62 13.56 -11.33
C ASP A 15 -10.13 12.81 -10.09
N SER A 16 -9.71 13.22 -8.91
CA SER A 16 -10.28 12.73 -7.64
C SER A 16 -11.82 12.78 -7.64
N ARG A 17 -12.43 13.66 -8.42
CA ARG A 17 -13.87 13.78 -8.62
C ARG A 17 -14.51 12.51 -9.19
N THR A 18 -13.80 11.75 -10.04
CA THR A 18 -14.32 10.49 -10.59
C THR A 18 -14.68 9.52 -9.48
N TYR A 19 -13.79 9.34 -8.50
CA TYR A 19 -14.02 8.43 -7.37
C TYR A 19 -14.88 9.04 -6.25
N SER A 20 -15.13 10.36 -6.29
CA SER A 20 -16.03 11.00 -5.32
C SER A 20 -17.49 10.59 -5.48
N GLN A 21 -17.89 10.01 -6.61
CA GLN A 21 -19.27 9.63 -6.92
C GLN A 21 -19.57 8.14 -6.75
N ILE A 22 -18.54 7.26 -6.70
CA ILE A 22 -18.76 5.82 -6.52
C ILE A 22 -19.40 5.51 -5.16
N GLN A 23 -20.20 4.48 -5.11
CA GLN A 23 -20.90 4.02 -3.91
C GLN A 23 -20.13 2.90 -3.21
N ALA A 24 -19.48 2.03 -3.97
CA ALA A 24 -18.71 0.92 -3.44
C ALA A 24 -17.29 0.91 -4.03
N LEU A 25 -16.32 0.45 -3.23
CA LEU A 25 -14.91 0.39 -3.63
C LEU A 25 -14.68 -0.42 -4.92
N PRO A 26 -15.34 -1.56 -5.17
CA PRO A 26 -15.13 -2.35 -6.39
C PRO A 26 -15.49 -1.64 -7.71
N GLU A 27 -16.25 -0.54 -7.66
CA GLU A 27 -16.56 0.24 -8.87
C GLU A 27 -15.30 0.84 -9.53
N ILE A 28 -14.22 1.01 -8.75
CA ILE A 28 -12.93 1.49 -9.23
C ILE A 28 -12.43 0.63 -10.39
N TRP A 29 -12.54 -0.69 -10.28
CA TRP A 29 -11.95 -1.61 -11.25
C TRP A 29 -12.58 -1.49 -12.64
N GLY A 30 -13.89 -1.31 -12.70
CA GLY A 30 -14.59 -1.03 -13.96
C GLY A 30 -14.18 0.31 -14.57
N ILE A 31 -14.03 1.34 -13.75
CA ILE A 31 -13.59 2.68 -14.20
C ILE A 31 -12.18 2.63 -14.77
N VAL A 32 -11.24 1.98 -14.07
CA VAL A 32 -9.84 1.91 -14.49
C VAL A 32 -9.66 1.02 -15.72
N ALA A 33 -10.34 -0.13 -15.76
CA ALA A 33 -10.24 -1.07 -16.88
C ALA A 33 -10.87 -0.56 -18.18
N GLN A 34 -11.80 0.40 -18.11
CA GLN A 34 -12.40 1.03 -19.28
C GLN A 34 -11.55 2.16 -19.88
N ARG A 35 -10.46 2.56 -19.23
CA ARG A 35 -9.56 3.60 -19.74
C ARG A 35 -8.60 2.99 -20.76
N PRO A 36 -8.66 3.40 -22.05
CA PRO A 36 -7.86 2.77 -23.12
C PRO A 36 -6.35 2.81 -22.87
N GLU A 37 -5.87 3.88 -22.22
CA GLU A 37 -4.46 4.07 -21.88
C GLU A 37 -3.99 3.24 -20.69
N VAL A 38 -4.92 2.62 -19.94
CA VAL A 38 -4.62 1.82 -18.73
C VAL A 38 -4.96 0.36 -18.90
N ALA A 39 -6.02 0.02 -19.61
CA ALA A 39 -6.59 -1.33 -19.69
C ALA A 39 -5.54 -2.45 -19.95
N ASN A 40 -4.58 -2.17 -20.83
CA ASN A 40 -3.52 -3.11 -21.21
C ASN A 40 -2.22 -2.96 -20.41
N LEU A 41 -2.13 -1.99 -19.48
CA LEU A 41 -1.00 -1.91 -18.57
C LEU A 41 -1.06 -3.05 -17.56
N VAL A 42 0.11 -3.51 -17.13
CA VAL A 42 0.19 -4.47 -16.03
C VAL A 42 -0.26 -3.78 -14.75
N ALA A 43 -1.32 -4.28 -14.14
CA ALA A 43 -1.78 -3.86 -12.82
C ALA A 43 -0.97 -4.53 -11.71
N LEU A 44 -0.90 -5.86 -11.75
CA LEU A 44 -0.28 -6.68 -10.72
C LEU A 44 0.85 -7.52 -11.31
N TYR A 45 1.97 -7.58 -10.61
CA TYR A 45 3.12 -8.36 -10.95
C TYR A 45 3.64 -9.13 -9.73
N ASP A 46 3.66 -10.45 -9.80
CA ASP A 46 4.35 -11.30 -8.84
C ASP A 46 5.56 -11.96 -9.52
N PRO A 47 6.78 -11.43 -9.28
CA PRO A 47 7.99 -11.99 -9.88
C PRO A 47 8.46 -13.28 -9.22
N HIS A 48 7.90 -13.65 -8.07
CA HIS A 48 8.37 -14.76 -7.23
C HIS A 48 7.49 -16.01 -7.33
N SER A 49 6.31 -15.90 -7.92
CA SER A 49 5.52 -17.07 -8.30
C SER A 49 6.17 -17.85 -9.46
N GLN A 50 5.84 -19.11 -9.59
CA GLN A 50 6.38 -19.99 -10.63
C GLN A 50 5.25 -20.62 -11.45
N PRO A 51 5.04 -20.16 -12.71
CA PRO A 51 5.73 -19.05 -13.40
C PRO A 51 5.38 -17.68 -12.82
N ALA A 52 6.23 -16.66 -13.07
CA ALA A 52 5.94 -15.29 -12.68
C ALA A 52 4.62 -14.80 -13.28
N VAL A 53 3.78 -14.17 -12.44
CA VAL A 53 2.43 -13.72 -12.82
C VAL A 53 2.41 -12.25 -13.16
N LYS A 54 1.80 -11.92 -14.31
CA LYS A 54 1.46 -10.52 -14.68
C LYS A 54 0.00 -10.49 -15.09
N ILE A 55 -0.74 -9.55 -14.51
CA ILE A 55 -2.18 -9.36 -14.75
C ILE A 55 -2.38 -7.91 -15.20
N THR A 56 -3.01 -7.71 -16.36
CA THR A 56 -3.39 -6.35 -16.83
C THR A 56 -4.62 -5.85 -16.09
N PHE A 57 -4.91 -4.54 -16.17
CA PHE A 57 -6.12 -3.97 -15.57
C PHE A 57 -7.40 -4.59 -16.13
N ALA A 58 -7.45 -4.85 -17.44
CA ALA A 58 -8.59 -5.50 -18.07
C ALA A 58 -8.76 -6.96 -17.55
N GLN A 59 -7.67 -7.71 -17.45
CA GLN A 59 -7.70 -9.07 -16.89
C GLN A 59 -8.07 -9.07 -15.42
N LEU A 60 -7.54 -8.13 -14.63
CA LEU A 60 -7.86 -7.99 -13.21
C LEU A 60 -9.36 -7.77 -13.01
N TYR A 61 -9.95 -6.82 -13.75
CA TYR A 61 -11.38 -6.53 -13.66
C TYR A 61 -12.22 -7.76 -14.00
N GLU A 62 -11.90 -8.47 -15.09
CA GLU A 62 -12.65 -9.66 -15.50
C GLU A 62 -12.51 -10.79 -14.47
N THR A 63 -11.30 -11.03 -13.95
CA THR A 63 -11.07 -12.09 -12.95
C THR A 63 -11.78 -11.79 -11.63
N ILE A 64 -11.82 -10.52 -11.20
CA ILE A 64 -12.63 -10.10 -10.02
C ILE A 64 -14.11 -10.42 -10.25
N ARG A 65 -14.64 -10.16 -11.44
CA ARG A 65 -16.03 -10.45 -11.78
C ARG A 65 -16.34 -11.96 -11.79
N GLN A 66 -15.42 -12.75 -12.34
CA GLN A 66 -15.56 -14.22 -12.35
C GLN A 66 -15.51 -14.78 -10.93
N PHE A 67 -14.59 -14.30 -10.09
CA PHE A 67 -14.54 -14.69 -8.67
C PHE A 67 -15.85 -14.33 -7.94
N ALA A 68 -16.34 -13.10 -8.14
CA ALA A 68 -17.60 -12.62 -7.58
C ALA A 68 -18.80 -13.48 -8.04
N ALA A 69 -18.88 -13.83 -9.34
CA ALA A 69 -19.92 -14.68 -9.90
C ALA A 69 -19.87 -16.11 -9.30
N GLY A 70 -18.66 -16.64 -9.09
CA GLY A 70 -18.45 -17.92 -8.41
C GLY A 70 -19.00 -17.90 -6.99
N LEU A 71 -18.76 -16.84 -6.22
CA LEU A 71 -19.33 -16.68 -4.88
C LEU A 71 -20.86 -16.59 -4.91
N GLN A 72 -21.45 -15.88 -5.87
CA GLN A 72 -22.91 -15.87 -6.02
C GLN A 72 -23.46 -17.24 -6.38
N ALA A 73 -22.77 -18.00 -7.23
CA ALA A 73 -23.17 -19.39 -7.54
C ALA A 73 -23.13 -20.31 -6.31
N LEU A 74 -22.28 -20.02 -5.31
CA LEU A 74 -22.25 -20.68 -4.00
C LEU A 74 -23.35 -20.15 -3.04
N GLY A 75 -24.21 -19.24 -3.50
CA GLY A 75 -25.32 -18.72 -2.73
C GLY A 75 -24.95 -17.64 -1.70
N VAL A 76 -23.79 -17.01 -1.83
CA VAL A 76 -23.41 -15.90 -0.94
C VAL A 76 -24.32 -14.70 -1.17
N GLN A 77 -24.84 -14.15 -0.07
CA GLN A 77 -25.74 -13.00 -0.07
C GLN A 77 -25.02 -11.72 0.38
N PRO A 78 -25.49 -10.54 -0.07
CA PRO A 78 -24.98 -9.27 0.44
C PRO A 78 -25.09 -9.19 1.98
N GLY A 79 -24.06 -8.67 2.63
CA GLY A 79 -23.97 -8.56 4.09
C GLY A 79 -23.45 -9.81 4.81
N GLU A 80 -23.30 -10.95 4.12
CA GLU A 80 -22.66 -12.12 4.72
C GLU A 80 -21.13 -11.92 4.83
N HIS A 81 -20.52 -12.52 5.84
CA HIS A 81 -19.10 -12.41 6.10
C HIS A 81 -18.32 -13.59 5.54
N ILE A 82 -17.16 -13.31 4.96
CA ILE A 82 -16.22 -14.32 4.47
C ILE A 82 -14.85 -14.03 5.08
N ALA A 83 -14.27 -14.99 5.79
CA ALA A 83 -12.90 -14.87 6.26
C ALA A 83 -11.90 -15.05 5.11
N GLN A 84 -10.85 -14.24 5.08
CA GLN A 84 -9.76 -14.35 4.10
C GLN A 84 -8.41 -14.37 4.80
N PHE A 85 -7.75 -15.53 4.81
CA PHE A 85 -6.47 -15.74 5.46
C PHE A 85 -5.38 -16.02 4.44
N SER A 86 -4.64 -14.99 4.07
CA SER A 86 -3.58 -15.07 3.09
C SER A 86 -2.64 -13.89 3.15
N ASP A 87 -1.42 -14.08 2.65
CA ASP A 87 -0.43 -13.04 2.47
C ASP A 87 -0.56 -12.37 1.10
N ASN A 88 0.29 -11.36 0.84
CA ASN A 88 0.26 -10.54 -0.37
C ASN A 88 0.38 -11.39 -1.64
N SER A 89 -0.60 -11.27 -2.53
CA SER A 89 -0.57 -11.88 -3.85
C SER A 89 -1.61 -11.25 -4.78
N PRO A 90 -1.50 -11.42 -6.11
CA PRO A 90 -2.57 -11.03 -7.03
C PRO A 90 -3.92 -11.68 -6.70
N ARG A 91 -3.90 -12.94 -6.27
CA ARG A 91 -5.13 -13.69 -5.93
C ARG A 91 -5.78 -13.18 -4.64
N TRP A 92 -4.98 -12.62 -3.72
CA TRP A 92 -5.50 -11.95 -2.54
C TRP A 92 -6.41 -10.78 -2.93
N LEU A 93 -5.94 -9.88 -3.79
CA LEU A 93 -6.70 -8.72 -4.24
C LEU A 93 -7.94 -9.11 -5.04
N ILE A 94 -7.83 -10.13 -5.90
CA ILE A 94 -8.97 -10.64 -6.68
C ILE A 94 -10.05 -11.17 -5.75
N ALA A 95 -9.70 -11.96 -4.75
CA ALA A 95 -10.64 -12.50 -3.77
C ALA A 95 -11.28 -11.38 -2.93
N ASP A 96 -10.46 -10.48 -2.41
CA ASP A 96 -10.91 -9.33 -1.64
C ASP A 96 -11.95 -8.49 -2.39
N GLN A 97 -11.65 -8.13 -3.62
CA GLN A 97 -12.55 -7.31 -4.43
C GLN A 97 -13.73 -8.10 -5.00
N GLY A 98 -13.57 -9.39 -5.23
CA GLY A 98 -14.66 -10.29 -5.59
C GLY A 98 -15.71 -10.41 -4.48
N ILE A 99 -15.27 -10.55 -3.22
CA ILE A 99 -16.15 -10.56 -2.04
C ILE A 99 -16.91 -9.24 -1.94
N MET A 100 -16.21 -8.10 -2.02
CA MET A 100 -16.86 -6.80 -1.94
C MET A 100 -17.80 -6.52 -3.11
N THR A 101 -17.54 -7.05 -4.31
CA THR A 101 -18.36 -6.86 -5.52
C THR A 101 -19.77 -7.39 -5.35
N ILE A 102 -19.95 -8.47 -4.58
CA ILE A 102 -21.26 -9.04 -4.28
C ILE A 102 -21.89 -8.48 -2.99
N GLY A 103 -21.28 -7.43 -2.41
CA GLY A 103 -21.74 -6.82 -1.17
C GLY A 103 -21.50 -7.65 0.08
N ALA A 104 -20.68 -8.70 0.00
CA ALA A 104 -20.23 -9.46 1.15
C ALA A 104 -19.08 -8.74 1.86
N ILE A 105 -18.85 -9.09 3.11
CA ILE A 105 -17.92 -8.43 4.02
C ILE A 105 -16.69 -9.33 4.21
N ASN A 106 -15.50 -8.77 3.99
CA ASN A 106 -14.26 -9.50 4.07
C ASN A 106 -13.62 -9.37 5.46
N ALA A 107 -13.44 -10.49 6.19
CA ALA A 107 -12.73 -10.55 7.46
C ALA A 107 -11.30 -11.05 7.22
N VAL A 108 -10.30 -10.15 7.31
CA VAL A 108 -8.95 -10.41 6.79
C VAL A 108 -7.90 -10.66 7.86
N ARG A 109 -6.97 -11.61 7.58
CA ARG A 109 -5.77 -11.86 8.37
C ARG A 109 -4.66 -12.49 7.50
N GLY A 110 -3.39 -12.38 7.94
CA GLY A 110 -2.28 -13.06 7.29
C GLY A 110 -2.24 -14.57 7.57
N SER A 111 -1.72 -15.35 6.63
CA SER A 111 -1.57 -16.81 6.73
C SER A 111 -0.62 -17.24 7.85
N GLN A 112 0.27 -16.34 8.28
CA GLN A 112 1.27 -16.61 9.31
C GLN A 112 0.78 -16.34 10.75
N ALA A 113 -0.48 -15.89 10.91
CA ALA A 113 -1.08 -15.72 12.23
C ALA A 113 -1.17 -17.06 12.98
N ASP A 114 -1.17 -16.99 14.30
CA ASP A 114 -1.29 -18.15 15.15
C ASP A 114 -2.65 -18.84 14.97
N ARG A 115 -2.67 -20.13 15.18
CA ARG A 115 -3.85 -20.99 15.02
C ARG A 115 -5.05 -20.49 15.84
N GLU A 116 -4.79 -20.15 17.10
CA GLU A 116 -5.80 -19.64 18.03
C GLU A 116 -6.38 -18.29 17.58
N GLU A 117 -5.54 -17.43 17.00
CA GLU A 117 -5.98 -16.15 16.45
C GLU A 117 -6.87 -16.35 15.22
N LEU A 118 -6.48 -17.25 14.30
CA LEU A 118 -7.29 -17.55 13.10
C LEU A 118 -8.64 -18.19 13.49
N GLN A 119 -8.65 -19.11 14.49
CA GLN A 119 -9.87 -19.67 15.03
C GLN A 119 -10.76 -18.58 15.61
N PHE A 120 -10.24 -17.73 16.47
CA PHE A 120 -10.99 -16.61 17.06
C PHE A 120 -11.64 -15.72 15.99
N ILE A 121 -10.90 -15.39 14.93
CA ILE A 121 -11.41 -14.55 13.85
C ILE A 121 -12.55 -15.24 13.10
N LEU A 122 -12.45 -16.53 12.80
CA LEU A 122 -13.53 -17.31 12.18
C LEU A 122 -14.81 -17.28 13.00
N GLU A 123 -14.71 -17.50 14.31
CA GLU A 123 -15.83 -17.51 15.23
C GLU A 123 -16.42 -16.10 15.40
N HIS A 124 -15.57 -15.11 15.70
CA HIS A 124 -15.98 -13.74 16.03
C HIS A 124 -16.51 -12.95 14.84
N SER A 125 -16.10 -13.30 13.62
CA SER A 125 -16.56 -12.62 12.42
C SER A 125 -17.89 -13.16 11.87
N ASP A 126 -18.46 -14.20 12.46
CA ASP A 126 -19.65 -14.90 11.95
C ASP A 126 -19.50 -15.28 10.46
N SER A 127 -18.30 -15.67 10.04
CA SER A 127 -18.02 -15.99 8.64
C SER A 127 -18.73 -17.26 8.20
N ILE A 128 -19.35 -17.20 7.02
CA ILE A 128 -20.06 -18.34 6.39
C ILE A 128 -19.21 -19.05 5.33
N GLY A 129 -18.06 -18.50 5.01
CA GLY A 129 -17.10 -19.01 4.04
C GLY A 129 -15.68 -18.65 4.42
N LEU A 130 -14.73 -19.42 3.91
CA LEU A 130 -13.32 -19.23 4.15
C LEU A 130 -12.56 -19.21 2.82
N VAL A 131 -11.89 -18.10 2.53
CA VAL A 131 -10.87 -17.98 1.49
C VAL A 131 -9.52 -18.07 2.16
N ILE A 132 -8.69 -19.01 1.75
CA ILE A 132 -7.45 -19.32 2.45
C ILE A 132 -6.30 -19.53 1.49
N GLN A 133 -5.09 -19.17 1.90
CA GLN A 133 -3.92 -19.14 1.02
C GLN A 133 -3.67 -20.48 0.33
N ASP A 134 -3.51 -21.55 1.10
CA ASP A 134 -3.04 -22.86 0.66
C ASP A 134 -3.48 -23.98 1.63
N LEU A 135 -3.15 -25.23 1.29
CA LEU A 135 -3.43 -26.39 2.14
C LEU A 135 -2.69 -26.34 3.48
N GLU A 136 -1.49 -25.79 3.52
CA GLU A 136 -0.73 -25.66 4.76
C GLU A 136 -1.48 -24.78 5.75
N THR A 137 -1.95 -23.61 5.29
CA THR A 137 -2.73 -22.68 6.10
C THR A 137 -4.08 -23.27 6.48
N LEU A 138 -4.74 -23.99 5.56
CA LEU A 138 -6.01 -24.69 5.87
C LEU A 138 -5.84 -25.71 6.98
N ASN A 139 -4.75 -26.47 7.00
CA ASN A 139 -4.48 -27.45 8.03
C ASN A 139 -4.32 -26.86 9.43
N LYS A 140 -4.04 -25.56 9.55
CA LYS A 140 -4.00 -24.87 10.86
C LYS A 140 -5.41 -24.75 11.47
N VAL A 141 -6.46 -24.62 10.65
CA VAL A 141 -7.81 -24.26 11.11
C VAL A 141 -8.88 -25.32 10.82
N ARG A 142 -8.58 -26.33 9.98
CA ARG A 142 -9.58 -27.29 9.50
C ARG A 142 -10.37 -28.02 10.61
N GLU A 143 -9.75 -28.26 11.76
CA GLU A 143 -10.40 -28.95 12.89
C GLU A 143 -11.47 -28.09 13.56
N TYR A 144 -11.42 -26.76 13.37
CA TYR A 144 -12.37 -25.81 13.95
C TYR A 144 -13.57 -25.51 13.01
N LEU A 145 -13.50 -25.92 11.74
CA LEU A 145 -14.55 -25.61 10.77
C LEU A 145 -15.90 -26.31 11.05
N PRO A 146 -15.94 -27.60 11.50
CA PRO A 146 -17.21 -28.33 11.60
C PRO A 146 -18.28 -27.70 12.51
N PRO A 147 -17.97 -27.09 13.67
CA PRO A 147 -18.98 -26.46 14.51
C PRO A 147 -19.39 -25.06 14.04
N LEU A 148 -18.69 -24.49 13.04
CA LEU A 148 -18.94 -23.15 12.52
C LEU A 148 -19.89 -23.19 11.32
N PRO A 149 -20.59 -22.08 11.01
CA PRO A 149 -21.51 -22.02 9.89
C PRO A 149 -20.82 -21.93 8.52
N ILE A 150 -19.61 -22.51 8.39
CA ILE A 150 -18.81 -22.47 7.17
C ILE A 150 -19.44 -23.39 6.12
N ARG A 151 -19.90 -22.81 5.01
CA ARG A 151 -20.53 -23.52 3.88
C ARG A 151 -19.52 -23.94 2.83
N PHE A 152 -18.45 -23.16 2.66
CA PHE A 152 -17.42 -23.41 1.65
C PHE A 152 -16.03 -22.96 2.08
N VAL A 153 -15.02 -23.59 1.50
CA VAL A 153 -13.59 -23.21 1.59
C VAL A 153 -13.02 -23.06 0.18
N ILE A 154 -12.30 -21.95 -0.05
CA ILE A 154 -11.65 -21.65 -1.33
C ILE A 154 -10.14 -21.49 -1.07
N LEU A 155 -9.32 -22.35 -1.69
CA LEU A 155 -7.88 -22.19 -1.71
C LEU A 155 -7.49 -21.13 -2.74
N LEU A 156 -6.61 -20.22 -2.40
CA LEU A 156 -6.05 -19.24 -3.35
C LEU A 156 -4.95 -19.84 -4.25
N THR A 157 -4.48 -21.07 -3.96
CA THR A 157 -3.64 -21.88 -4.85
C THR A 157 -4.50 -22.75 -5.76
N ASP A 158 -3.85 -23.47 -6.68
CA ASP A 158 -4.49 -24.48 -7.53
C ASP A 158 -4.23 -25.91 -7.00
N GLU A 159 -3.86 -26.05 -5.74
CA GLU A 159 -3.78 -27.34 -5.06
C GLU A 159 -5.13 -28.04 -5.07
N THR A 160 -5.10 -29.36 -5.03
CA THR A 160 -6.36 -30.16 -4.96
C THR A 160 -7.03 -29.95 -3.60
N PRO A 161 -8.27 -29.40 -3.56
CA PRO A 161 -8.95 -29.19 -2.30
C PRO A 161 -9.27 -30.51 -1.59
N PRO A 162 -9.17 -30.57 -0.26
CA PRO A 162 -9.54 -31.77 0.49
C PRO A 162 -11.05 -31.92 0.56
N ASN A 163 -11.51 -33.17 0.77
CA ASN A 163 -12.89 -33.38 1.19
C ASN A 163 -13.07 -32.99 2.66
N LEU A 164 -13.97 -32.06 2.94
CA LEU A 164 -14.31 -31.58 4.28
C LEU A 164 -15.76 -31.95 4.70
N GLY A 165 -16.32 -33.03 4.17
CA GLY A 165 -17.66 -33.50 4.48
C GLY A 165 -18.73 -32.62 3.83
N GLU A 166 -19.56 -31.95 4.64
CA GLU A 166 -20.63 -31.08 4.13
C GLU A 166 -20.14 -29.72 3.61
N ILE A 167 -18.89 -29.32 3.94
CA ILE A 167 -18.30 -28.07 3.49
C ILE A 167 -17.80 -28.24 2.05
N THR A 168 -18.36 -27.46 1.14
CA THR A 168 -17.93 -27.49 -0.27
C THR A 168 -16.54 -26.86 -0.41
N THR A 169 -15.65 -27.47 -1.19
CA THR A 169 -14.28 -27.01 -1.34
C THR A 169 -13.91 -26.74 -2.78
N PHE A 170 -13.20 -25.63 -3.01
CA PHE A 170 -12.69 -25.22 -4.32
C PHE A 170 -11.23 -24.81 -4.23
N ASN A 171 -10.51 -24.92 -5.32
CA ASN A 171 -9.33 -24.13 -5.54
C ASN A 171 -9.66 -22.88 -6.37
N PHE A 172 -8.67 -22.00 -6.57
CA PHE A 172 -8.88 -20.72 -7.25
C PHE A 172 -9.44 -20.92 -8.67
N SER A 173 -8.82 -21.78 -9.47
CA SER A 173 -9.24 -22.02 -10.85
C SER A 173 -10.65 -22.62 -10.93
N GLN A 174 -10.98 -23.58 -10.07
CA GLN A 174 -12.31 -24.17 -10.02
C GLN A 174 -13.42 -23.15 -9.68
N LEU A 175 -13.13 -22.19 -8.78
CA LEU A 175 -14.09 -21.13 -8.49
C LEU A 175 -14.26 -20.18 -9.68
N LEU A 176 -13.17 -19.84 -10.38
CA LEU A 176 -13.27 -19.00 -11.57
C LEU A 176 -14.06 -19.72 -12.69
N ASP A 177 -13.85 -21.01 -12.89
CA ASP A 177 -14.62 -21.81 -13.86
C ASP A 177 -16.11 -21.84 -13.51
N LEU A 178 -16.45 -21.98 -12.24
CA LEU A 178 -17.83 -21.86 -11.77
C LEU A 178 -18.42 -20.49 -12.10
N GLY A 179 -17.64 -19.42 -11.80
CA GLY A 179 -18.05 -18.04 -12.06
C GLY A 179 -18.15 -17.70 -13.55
N ALA A 180 -17.30 -18.27 -14.42
CA ALA A 180 -17.39 -18.09 -15.86
C ALA A 180 -18.70 -18.63 -16.46
N ASN A 181 -19.30 -19.64 -15.81
CA ASN A 181 -20.58 -20.24 -16.19
C ASN A 181 -21.78 -19.65 -15.46
N HIS A 182 -21.58 -18.62 -14.63
CA HIS A 182 -22.64 -17.95 -13.87
C HIS A 182 -22.74 -16.46 -14.24
N THR A 183 -23.95 -15.97 -14.48
CA THR A 183 -24.17 -14.55 -14.75
C THR A 183 -24.14 -13.76 -13.46
N LEU A 184 -23.12 -12.92 -13.30
CA LEU A 184 -22.99 -12.04 -12.14
C LEU A 184 -24.19 -11.09 -12.05
N GLN A 185 -24.97 -11.24 -10.99
CA GLN A 185 -26.11 -10.37 -10.70
C GLN A 185 -25.59 -9.06 -10.07
N PRO A 186 -26.07 -7.89 -10.53
CA PRO A 186 -25.62 -6.63 -9.97
C PRO A 186 -26.06 -6.46 -8.52
N VAL A 187 -25.12 -6.16 -7.65
CA VAL A 187 -25.36 -5.74 -6.27
C VAL A 187 -24.93 -4.28 -6.12
N ARG A 188 -25.66 -3.50 -5.36
CA ARG A 188 -25.40 -2.07 -5.15
C ARG A 188 -25.23 -1.76 -3.67
N PRO A 189 -24.08 -2.03 -3.06
CA PRO A 189 -23.82 -1.58 -1.70
C PRO A 189 -23.84 -0.05 -1.65
N SER A 190 -24.25 0.50 -0.50
CA SER A 190 -24.11 1.95 -0.26
C SER A 190 -22.71 2.26 0.24
N ARG A 191 -22.34 3.53 0.25
CA ARG A 191 -21.08 3.97 0.86
C ARG A 191 -20.96 3.58 2.33
N ASP A 192 -22.07 3.59 3.05
CA ASP A 192 -22.09 3.30 4.49
C ASP A 192 -22.17 1.79 4.77
N SER A 193 -22.34 0.96 3.72
CA SER A 193 -22.29 -0.50 3.87
C SER A 193 -20.89 -0.92 4.33
N LEU A 194 -20.86 -1.87 5.27
CA LEU A 194 -19.60 -2.46 5.76
C LEU A 194 -18.90 -3.18 4.60
N ALA A 195 -17.63 -2.90 4.41
CA ALA A 195 -16.79 -3.49 3.37
C ALA A 195 -15.88 -4.58 3.93
N THR A 196 -15.34 -4.36 5.14
CA THR A 196 -14.35 -5.27 5.70
C THR A 196 -14.27 -5.18 7.22
N LEU A 197 -13.86 -6.29 7.84
CA LEU A 197 -13.41 -6.39 9.23
C LEU A 197 -11.89 -6.57 9.23
N MET A 198 -11.17 -5.66 9.89
CA MET A 198 -9.72 -5.74 10.01
C MET A 198 -9.33 -5.99 11.46
N TYR A 199 -8.72 -7.14 11.69
CA TYR A 199 -8.37 -7.54 13.05
C TYR A 199 -7.04 -6.94 13.48
N THR A 200 -7.05 -6.27 14.64
CA THR A 200 -5.87 -5.70 15.29
C THR A 200 -5.62 -6.38 16.63
N SER A 201 -4.35 -6.44 17.06
CA SER A 201 -4.02 -6.90 18.41
C SER A 201 -4.59 -5.93 19.43
N GLY A 202 -5.64 -6.34 20.14
CA GLY A 202 -6.24 -5.53 21.21
C GLY A 202 -5.28 -5.36 22.39
N THR A 203 -5.39 -4.22 23.08
CA THR A 203 -4.63 -3.96 24.33
C THR A 203 -4.93 -4.97 25.45
N SER A 204 -6.05 -5.68 25.35
CA SER A 204 -6.48 -6.75 26.27
C SER A 204 -6.00 -8.15 25.88
N GLY A 205 -5.19 -8.29 24.84
CA GLY A 205 -4.67 -9.57 24.34
C GLY A 205 -5.59 -10.29 23.35
N GLN A 206 -6.89 -9.94 23.27
CA GLN A 206 -7.79 -10.50 22.25
C GLN A 206 -7.86 -9.57 21.03
N PRO A 207 -7.85 -10.10 19.80
CA PRO A 207 -8.01 -9.31 18.58
C PRO A 207 -9.35 -8.56 18.56
N LYS A 208 -9.35 -7.36 18.00
CA LYS A 208 -10.56 -6.55 17.77
C LYS A 208 -10.79 -6.39 16.27
N GLY A 209 -12.01 -6.67 15.82
CA GLY A 209 -12.44 -6.46 14.43
C GLY A 209 -12.83 -5.00 14.19
N VAL A 210 -11.96 -4.25 13.55
CA VAL A 210 -12.25 -2.87 13.14
C VAL A 210 -13.16 -2.89 11.92
N MET A 211 -14.32 -2.26 12.03
CA MET A 211 -15.35 -2.19 10.99
C MET A 211 -15.07 -1.03 10.06
N LEU A 212 -14.80 -1.30 8.79
CA LEU A 212 -14.58 -0.25 7.78
C LEU A 212 -15.63 -0.35 6.67
N SER A 213 -16.31 0.77 6.40
CA SER A 213 -17.27 0.88 5.31
C SER A 213 -16.58 1.19 3.97
N HIS A 214 -17.31 1.07 2.87
CA HIS A 214 -16.82 1.54 1.57
C HIS A 214 -16.44 3.02 1.59
N HIS A 215 -17.21 3.85 2.31
CA HIS A 215 -16.90 5.28 2.49
C HIS A 215 -15.53 5.49 3.12
N ASN A 216 -15.20 4.72 4.16
CA ASN A 216 -13.91 4.80 4.82
C ASN A 216 -12.75 4.60 3.83
N LEU A 217 -12.80 3.52 3.04
CA LEU A 217 -11.76 3.16 2.08
C LEU A 217 -11.68 4.15 0.90
N ILE A 218 -12.82 4.55 0.34
CA ILE A 218 -12.89 5.53 -0.77
C ILE A 218 -12.33 6.89 -0.32
N SER A 219 -12.66 7.33 0.89
CA SER A 219 -12.17 8.62 1.42
C SER A 219 -10.64 8.69 1.49
N GLN A 220 -9.99 7.57 1.78
CA GLN A 220 -8.54 7.49 1.80
C GLN A 220 -7.92 7.65 0.41
N ILE A 221 -8.53 7.06 -0.63
CA ILE A 221 -8.09 7.22 -2.02
C ILE A 221 -8.15 8.70 -2.42
N LEU A 222 -9.24 9.38 -2.05
CA LEU A 222 -9.43 10.81 -2.32
C LEU A 222 -8.41 11.66 -1.56
N GLY A 223 -8.20 11.38 -0.26
CA GLY A 223 -7.23 12.10 0.58
C GLY A 223 -5.79 11.89 0.15
N ALA A 224 -5.42 10.67 -0.24
CA ALA A 224 -4.07 10.35 -0.71
C ALA A 224 -3.72 11.07 -2.03
N TYR A 225 -4.71 11.34 -2.89
CA TYR A 225 -4.51 12.09 -4.14
C TYR A 225 -4.03 13.53 -3.91
N GLU A 226 -4.36 14.14 -2.78
CA GLU A 226 -3.82 15.46 -2.40
C GLU A 226 -2.31 15.44 -2.13
N VAL A 227 -1.79 14.28 -1.73
CA VAL A 227 -0.36 14.09 -1.40
C VAL A 227 0.43 13.69 -2.63
N ALA A 228 -0.12 12.74 -3.39
CA ALA A 228 0.52 12.12 -4.52
C ALA A 228 -0.45 12.04 -5.70
N GLN A 229 0.04 12.40 -6.88
CA GLN A 229 -0.71 12.29 -8.12
C GLN A 229 -0.02 11.28 -9.04
N PRO A 230 -0.15 9.98 -8.74
CA PRO A 230 0.52 8.95 -9.50
C PRO A 230 0.00 8.92 -10.95
N GLN A 231 0.87 8.52 -11.87
CA GLN A 231 0.55 8.46 -13.29
C GLN A 231 0.42 6.99 -13.74
N PRO A 232 -0.41 6.72 -14.74
CA PRO A 232 -0.51 5.38 -15.32
C PRO A 232 0.86 4.80 -15.70
N GLY A 233 1.10 3.54 -15.36
CA GLY A 233 2.37 2.85 -15.63
C GLY A 233 3.50 3.17 -14.64
N GLU A 234 3.28 4.07 -13.67
CA GLU A 234 4.23 4.22 -12.56
C GLU A 234 4.24 2.96 -11.70
N ARG A 235 5.40 2.67 -11.13
CA ARG A 235 5.67 1.40 -10.46
C ARG A 235 5.67 1.55 -8.96
N VAL A 236 5.04 0.60 -8.29
CA VAL A 236 4.94 0.51 -6.83
C VAL A 236 5.43 -0.85 -6.39
N LEU A 237 6.26 -0.91 -5.37
CA LEU A 237 6.71 -2.16 -4.78
C LEU A 237 6.02 -2.36 -3.43
N SER A 238 5.20 -3.42 -3.32
CA SER A 238 4.42 -3.79 -2.15
C SER A 238 5.21 -4.76 -1.28
N ILE A 239 5.36 -4.43 -0.01
CA ILE A 239 6.12 -5.24 0.95
C ILE A 239 5.42 -5.40 2.30
N LEU A 240 4.60 -4.42 2.71
CA LEU A 240 3.89 -4.53 3.99
C LEU A 240 2.73 -5.53 3.84
N PRO A 241 2.27 -6.14 4.94
CA PRO A 241 1.15 -7.07 4.88
C PRO A 241 -0.13 -6.39 4.40
N ILE A 242 -0.73 -6.92 3.32
CA ILE A 242 -1.94 -6.36 2.70
C ILE A 242 -3.19 -6.49 3.60
N TRP A 243 -3.19 -7.45 4.52
CA TRP A 243 -4.24 -7.57 5.52
C TRP A 243 -4.16 -6.49 6.62
N HIS A 244 -3.12 -5.61 6.60
CA HIS A 244 -3.08 -4.35 7.35
C HIS A 244 -3.65 -3.21 6.52
N CYS A 245 -4.42 -2.34 7.18
CA CYS A 245 -5.11 -1.22 6.53
C CYS A 245 -4.16 -0.30 5.74
N TYR A 246 -2.94 -0.11 6.20
CA TYR A 246 -1.96 0.79 5.58
C TYR A 246 -1.55 0.34 4.18
N GLU A 247 -1.09 -0.89 4.00
CA GLU A 247 -0.72 -1.42 2.68
C GLU A 247 -1.94 -1.53 1.77
N ARG A 248 -3.03 -2.10 2.30
CA ARG A 248 -4.26 -2.34 1.55
C ARG A 248 -4.84 -1.07 0.94
N THR A 249 -4.92 -0.01 1.73
CA THR A 249 -5.42 1.29 1.25
C THR A 249 -4.49 1.93 0.24
N PHE A 250 -3.17 1.78 0.44
CA PHE A 250 -2.19 2.27 -0.53
C PHE A 250 -2.27 1.51 -1.85
N GLU A 251 -2.46 0.19 -1.82
CA GLU A 251 -2.68 -0.63 -3.01
C GLU A 251 -3.90 -0.16 -3.80
N TYR A 252 -5.04 0.01 -3.12
CA TYR A 252 -6.24 0.55 -3.77
C TYR A 252 -6.00 1.92 -4.41
N PHE A 253 -5.31 2.79 -3.69
CA PHE A 253 -4.99 4.12 -4.18
C PHE A 253 -4.14 4.08 -5.46
N VAL A 254 -3.02 3.39 -5.46
CA VAL A 254 -2.10 3.40 -6.61
C VAL A 254 -2.70 2.70 -7.83
N LEU A 255 -3.44 1.62 -7.61
CA LEU A 255 -4.12 0.90 -8.69
C LEU A 255 -5.29 1.71 -9.27
N ALA A 256 -6.03 2.48 -8.46
CA ALA A 256 -7.07 3.39 -8.93
C ALA A 256 -6.55 4.40 -9.96
N PHE A 257 -5.26 4.77 -9.88
CA PHE A 257 -4.63 5.70 -10.81
C PHE A 257 -3.80 5.01 -11.93
N GLY A 258 -3.90 3.68 -12.05
CA GLY A 258 -3.29 2.94 -13.16
C GLY A 258 -1.81 2.61 -12.97
N CYS A 259 -1.29 2.61 -11.73
CA CYS A 259 0.07 2.18 -11.43
C CYS A 259 0.22 0.66 -11.57
N THR A 260 1.43 0.21 -11.85
CA THR A 260 1.82 -1.20 -11.78
C THR A 260 2.33 -1.51 -10.39
N GLN A 261 1.71 -2.44 -9.69
CA GLN A 261 2.18 -2.93 -8.39
C GLN A 261 2.90 -4.26 -8.54
N ALA A 262 4.11 -4.36 -7.97
CA ALA A 262 4.83 -5.63 -7.83
C ALA A 262 4.87 -6.06 -6.37
N TYR A 263 4.69 -7.35 -6.13
CA TYR A 263 4.78 -7.94 -4.79
C TYR A 263 6.20 -8.38 -4.49
N THR A 264 6.67 -8.10 -3.28
CA THR A 264 7.97 -8.54 -2.77
C THR A 264 7.88 -8.94 -1.30
N ASN A 265 8.96 -9.44 -0.76
CA ASN A 265 9.09 -9.74 0.65
C ASN A 265 10.49 -9.36 1.16
N ILE A 266 10.71 -9.50 2.47
CA ILE A 266 11.97 -9.11 3.14
C ILE A 266 13.20 -9.79 2.50
N ARG A 267 13.04 -11.02 2.01
CA ARG A 267 14.14 -11.78 1.37
C ARG A 267 14.58 -11.17 0.04
N PHE A 268 13.63 -10.67 -0.74
CA PHE A 268 13.87 -10.25 -2.13
C PHE A 268 13.89 -8.73 -2.31
N VAL A 269 13.39 -7.94 -1.37
CA VAL A 269 13.20 -6.49 -1.51
C VAL A 269 14.44 -5.75 -2.00
N LYS A 270 15.65 -6.10 -1.52
CA LYS A 270 16.89 -5.43 -1.93
C LYS A 270 17.23 -5.63 -3.40
N LYS A 271 16.86 -6.78 -3.97
CA LYS A 271 17.00 -7.09 -5.39
C LYS A 271 15.89 -6.43 -6.18
N ASP A 272 14.66 -6.58 -5.73
CA ASP A 272 13.48 -6.13 -6.45
C ASP A 272 13.43 -4.58 -6.56
N ILE A 273 13.87 -3.85 -5.55
CA ILE A 273 14.02 -2.37 -5.63
C ILE A 273 14.92 -1.99 -6.82
N LYS A 274 16.01 -2.69 -7.04
CA LYS A 274 16.95 -2.39 -8.15
C LYS A 274 16.37 -2.78 -9.50
N ASP A 275 15.73 -3.94 -9.58
CA ASP A 275 15.27 -4.52 -10.84
C ASP A 275 13.97 -3.86 -11.29
N PHE A 276 13.03 -3.67 -10.39
CA PHE A 276 11.73 -3.10 -10.67
C PHE A 276 11.73 -1.57 -10.71
N LYS A 277 12.64 -0.91 -9.99
CA LYS A 277 12.82 0.55 -9.93
C LYS A 277 11.52 1.27 -9.59
N PRO A 278 10.98 1.09 -8.38
CA PRO A 278 9.72 1.69 -7.98
C PRO A 278 9.79 3.22 -7.93
N HIS A 279 8.66 3.87 -8.23
CA HIS A 279 8.47 5.30 -8.05
C HIS A 279 7.97 5.63 -6.64
N TYR A 280 7.20 4.71 -6.06
CA TYR A 280 6.61 4.85 -4.74
C TYR A 280 6.73 3.54 -3.96
N MET A 281 6.91 3.66 -2.67
CA MET A 281 6.81 2.56 -1.70
C MET A 281 6.25 3.11 -0.39
N VAL A 282 5.47 2.30 0.29
CA VAL A 282 5.13 2.50 1.69
C VAL A 282 5.93 1.53 2.56
N GLY A 283 6.24 1.94 3.78
CA GLY A 283 7.02 1.12 4.66
C GLY A 283 6.93 1.58 6.12
N VAL A 284 7.47 0.77 7.00
CA VAL A 284 7.65 1.09 8.41
C VAL A 284 9.09 1.51 8.67
N PRO A 285 9.39 2.23 9.78
CA PRO A 285 10.75 2.73 10.07
C PRO A 285 11.83 1.65 9.96
N ARG A 286 11.57 0.45 10.44
CA ARG A 286 12.52 -0.67 10.39
C ARG A 286 12.93 -1.08 8.96
N LEU A 287 12.07 -0.89 7.97
CA LEU A 287 12.42 -1.14 6.58
C LEU A 287 13.45 -0.11 6.10
N TRP A 288 13.24 1.15 6.44
CA TRP A 288 14.15 2.24 6.06
C TRP A 288 15.50 2.13 6.75
N GLU A 289 15.53 1.70 8.03
CA GLU A 289 16.76 1.33 8.75
C GLU A 289 17.52 0.23 8.01
N SER A 290 16.85 -0.85 7.64
CA SER A 290 17.48 -1.97 6.92
C SER A 290 18.08 -1.55 5.57
N ILE A 291 17.42 -0.63 4.85
CA ILE A 291 17.93 -0.07 3.59
C ILE A 291 19.16 0.82 3.87
N TYR A 292 19.06 1.70 4.87
CA TYR A 292 20.16 2.56 5.32
C TYR A 292 21.39 1.74 5.71
N ASP A 293 21.21 0.73 6.56
CA ASP A 293 22.30 -0.15 7.01
C ASP A 293 22.97 -0.87 5.83
N GLY A 294 22.16 -1.32 4.87
CA GLY A 294 22.66 -1.91 3.63
C GLY A 294 23.54 -0.94 2.83
N ILE A 295 23.12 0.33 2.71
CA ILE A 295 23.90 1.38 2.04
C ILE A 295 25.19 1.67 2.85
N GLN A 296 25.10 1.83 4.17
CA GLN A 296 26.27 2.07 5.03
C GLN A 296 27.28 0.93 4.94
N LYS A 297 26.81 -0.33 4.90
CA LYS A 297 27.68 -1.50 4.70
C LYS A 297 28.42 -1.40 3.36
N GLN A 298 27.70 -1.13 2.27
CA GLN A 298 28.32 -0.99 0.94
C GLN A 298 29.35 0.17 0.90
N LEU A 299 29.11 1.27 1.62
CA LEU A 299 30.06 2.37 1.73
C LEU A 299 31.32 1.95 2.49
N ARG A 300 31.18 1.20 3.60
CA ARG A 300 32.32 0.67 4.39
C ARG A 300 33.16 -0.35 3.62
N GLU A 301 32.60 -1.04 2.66
CA GLU A 301 33.31 -2.00 1.80
C GLU A 301 34.10 -1.32 0.66
N GLN A 302 33.95 0.01 0.45
CA GLN A 302 34.73 0.74 -0.54
C GLN A 302 36.15 1.00 -0.05
N PRO A 303 37.13 1.26 -0.97
CA PRO A 303 38.48 1.71 -0.59
C PRO A 303 38.45 2.94 0.33
N ALA A 304 39.41 3.04 1.26
CA ALA A 304 39.44 4.09 2.28
C ALA A 304 39.38 5.53 1.72
N SER A 305 39.95 5.77 0.53
CA SER A 305 39.85 7.07 -0.16
C SER A 305 38.40 7.42 -0.55
N LYS A 306 37.64 6.43 -1.05
CA LYS A 306 36.21 6.61 -1.40
C LYS A 306 35.35 6.77 -0.17
N GLN A 307 35.66 6.04 0.92
CA GLN A 307 34.94 6.19 2.19
C GLN A 307 35.10 7.62 2.73
N ARG A 308 36.34 8.14 2.79
CA ARG A 308 36.61 9.51 3.24
C ARG A 308 35.92 10.56 2.37
N LEU A 309 35.92 10.37 1.06
CA LEU A 309 35.25 11.25 0.12
C LEU A 309 33.71 11.26 0.35
N ALA A 310 33.10 10.07 0.48
CA ALA A 310 31.67 9.96 0.73
C ALA A 310 31.29 10.60 2.07
N HIS A 311 32.05 10.34 3.13
CA HIS A 311 31.79 10.92 4.45
C HIS A 311 31.95 12.46 4.43
N PHE A 312 32.96 12.98 3.76
CA PHE A 312 33.14 14.44 3.59
C PHE A 312 31.89 15.07 2.94
N PHE A 313 31.44 14.54 1.79
CA PHE A 313 30.29 15.11 1.10
C PHE A 313 28.99 14.94 1.90
N LEU A 314 28.76 13.80 2.54
CA LEU A 314 27.57 13.58 3.39
C LEU A 314 27.54 14.62 4.54
N THR A 315 28.68 14.87 5.21
CA THR A 315 28.76 15.85 6.30
C THR A 315 28.51 17.29 5.81
N GLN A 316 29.09 17.68 4.66
CA GLN A 316 28.86 19.05 4.14
C GLN A 316 27.43 19.20 3.64
N SER A 317 26.85 18.17 3.04
CA SER A 317 25.47 18.21 2.56
C SER A 317 24.44 18.18 3.69
N ASP A 318 24.70 17.52 4.81
CA ASP A 318 23.87 17.61 5.99
C ASP A 318 23.76 19.07 6.47
N ARG A 319 24.89 19.78 6.56
CA ARG A 319 24.91 21.20 6.91
C ARG A 319 24.14 22.06 5.89
N TYR A 320 24.30 21.75 4.60
CA TYR A 320 23.57 22.43 3.52
C TYR A 320 22.06 22.24 3.67
N ILE A 321 21.61 21.02 3.87
CA ILE A 321 20.18 20.69 4.01
C ILE A 321 19.59 21.37 5.27
N LYS A 322 20.29 21.32 6.41
CA LYS A 322 19.85 21.99 7.64
C LYS A 322 19.69 23.50 7.45
N ALA A 323 20.68 24.16 6.84
CA ALA A 323 20.59 25.59 6.52
C ALA A 323 19.43 25.90 5.56
N ARG A 324 19.27 25.11 4.49
CA ARG A 324 18.17 25.26 3.54
C ARG A 324 16.80 25.11 4.22
N ARG A 325 16.63 24.17 5.14
CA ARG A 325 15.39 23.95 5.89
C ARG A 325 15.02 25.15 6.77
N ILE A 326 15.99 25.82 7.39
CA ILE A 326 15.77 27.06 8.14
C ILE A 326 15.24 28.16 7.20
N VAL A 327 15.88 28.34 6.04
CA VAL A 327 15.44 29.33 5.04
C VAL A 327 13.99 29.08 4.59
N GLN A 328 13.64 27.80 4.41
CA GLN A 328 12.32 27.36 3.95
C GLN A 328 11.24 27.32 5.06
N GLY A 329 11.60 27.51 6.34
CA GLY A 329 10.68 27.37 7.47
C GLY A 329 10.21 25.91 7.67
N LEU A 330 11.10 24.93 7.37
CA LEU A 330 10.86 23.51 7.48
C LEU A 330 11.62 22.83 8.63
N SER A 331 12.28 23.62 9.50
CA SER A 331 12.93 23.11 10.71
C SER A 331 11.94 23.14 11.87
N LEU A 332 11.66 21.99 12.48
CA LEU A 332 10.73 21.92 13.62
C LEU A 332 11.21 22.74 14.80
N ASP A 333 12.52 22.75 15.08
CA ASP A 333 13.13 23.50 16.18
C ASP A 333 13.09 25.02 15.95
N ASN A 334 12.91 25.46 14.71
CA ASN A 334 12.85 26.88 14.35
C ASN A 334 11.93 27.11 13.15
N LEU A 335 10.62 27.03 13.39
CA LEU A 335 9.58 27.26 12.36
C LEU A 335 9.46 28.72 11.95
N HIS A 336 9.90 29.65 12.84
CA HIS A 336 9.81 31.09 12.64
C HIS A 336 11.18 31.75 12.85
N PRO A 337 12.19 31.44 12.01
CA PRO A 337 13.51 32.01 12.15
C PRO A 337 13.47 33.54 12.00
N SER A 338 14.27 34.22 12.81
CA SER A 338 14.47 35.66 12.70
C SER A 338 15.07 36.04 11.32
N PRO A 339 14.92 37.30 10.87
CA PRO A 339 15.53 37.73 9.63
C PRO A 339 17.06 37.52 9.60
N ALA A 340 17.73 37.70 10.74
CA ALA A 340 19.18 37.46 10.84
C ALA A 340 19.54 35.98 10.67
N GLU A 341 18.83 35.08 11.34
CA GLU A 341 19.03 33.62 11.18
C GLU A 341 18.77 33.17 9.75
N ARG A 342 17.73 33.71 9.10
CA ARG A 342 17.44 33.40 7.66
C ARG A 342 18.58 33.85 6.76
N VAL A 343 19.15 35.05 6.98
CA VAL A 343 20.27 35.54 6.19
C VAL A 343 21.49 34.67 6.38
N VAL A 344 21.83 34.32 7.64
CA VAL A 344 22.99 33.46 7.93
C VAL A 344 22.77 32.07 7.28
N ALA A 345 21.61 31.48 7.45
CA ALA A 345 21.29 30.19 6.84
C ALA A 345 21.29 30.23 5.29
N ALA A 346 20.82 31.33 4.70
CA ALA A 346 20.86 31.55 3.26
C ALA A 346 22.31 31.63 2.73
N LEU A 347 23.20 32.41 3.39
CA LEU A 347 24.61 32.48 3.04
C LEU A 347 25.29 31.12 3.19
N GLN A 348 25.02 30.40 4.30
CA GLN A 348 25.59 29.07 4.50
C GLN A 348 25.11 28.08 3.41
N SER A 349 23.84 28.09 3.04
CA SER A 349 23.32 27.23 1.99
C SER A 349 23.92 27.58 0.62
N LEU A 350 24.12 28.87 0.32
CA LEU A 350 24.74 29.31 -0.93
C LEU A 350 26.20 28.83 -1.05
N VAL A 351 26.96 28.94 0.02
CA VAL A 351 28.38 28.50 0.05
C VAL A 351 28.51 26.98 -0.07
N LEU A 352 27.58 26.21 0.55
CA LEU A 352 27.63 24.75 0.55
C LEU A 352 26.96 24.10 -0.67
N ALA A 353 26.13 24.84 -1.41
CA ALA A 353 25.41 24.31 -2.57
C ALA A 353 26.33 23.68 -3.65
N PRO A 354 27.50 24.28 -4.03
CA PRO A 354 28.39 23.64 -4.99
C PRO A 354 28.95 22.30 -4.50
N LEU A 355 29.29 22.21 -3.21
CA LEU A 355 29.77 20.96 -2.60
C LEU A 355 28.68 19.88 -2.60
N HIS A 356 27.48 20.25 -2.29
CA HIS A 356 26.33 19.34 -2.37
C HIS A 356 26.10 18.83 -3.81
N TRP A 357 26.18 19.72 -4.81
CA TRP A 357 26.03 19.34 -6.21
C TRP A 357 27.14 18.39 -6.69
N VAL A 358 28.41 18.62 -6.29
CA VAL A 358 29.53 17.70 -6.59
C VAL A 358 29.31 16.37 -5.88
N GLY A 359 28.90 16.40 -4.59
CA GLY A 359 28.54 15.20 -3.82
C GLY A 359 27.41 14.40 -4.47
N ASP A 360 26.42 15.08 -5.03
CA ASP A 360 25.33 14.43 -5.77
C ASP A 360 25.88 13.62 -6.96
N ARG A 361 26.72 14.23 -7.79
CA ARG A 361 27.28 13.57 -8.97
C ARG A 361 28.22 12.41 -8.64
N LEU A 362 29.06 12.56 -7.62
CA LEU A 362 30.09 11.58 -7.31
C LEU A 362 29.60 10.44 -6.41
N VAL A 363 28.63 10.72 -5.52
CA VAL A 363 28.22 9.81 -4.45
C VAL A 363 26.71 9.50 -4.51
N TYR A 364 25.84 10.52 -4.44
CA TYR A 364 24.41 10.30 -4.16
C TYR A 364 23.66 9.67 -5.33
N GLN A 365 24.01 9.97 -6.58
CA GLN A 365 23.44 9.29 -7.74
C GLN A 365 23.68 7.78 -7.69
N LYS A 366 24.85 7.32 -7.19
CA LYS A 366 25.14 5.89 -7.05
C LYS A 366 24.30 5.25 -5.92
N ILE A 367 24.11 6.00 -4.83
CA ILE A 367 23.23 5.54 -3.73
C ILE A 367 21.80 5.42 -4.23
N ARG A 368 21.26 6.44 -4.92
CA ARG A 368 19.92 6.38 -5.51
C ARG A 368 19.77 5.25 -6.53
N ALA A 369 20.76 5.03 -7.38
CA ALA A 369 20.77 3.90 -8.30
C ALA A 369 20.69 2.55 -7.56
N GLY A 370 21.33 2.46 -6.38
CA GLY A 370 21.25 1.28 -5.50
C GLY A 370 19.84 0.98 -4.96
N VAL A 371 18.97 1.98 -4.91
CA VAL A 371 17.55 1.88 -4.54
C VAL A 371 16.62 2.09 -5.74
N GLY A 372 17.07 1.70 -6.93
CA GLY A 372 16.29 1.70 -8.17
C GLY A 372 16.35 3.00 -8.98
N GLY A 373 16.73 4.14 -8.42
CA GLY A 373 16.96 5.40 -9.11
C GLY A 373 15.72 6.14 -9.63
N ALA A 374 14.52 5.57 -9.50
CA ALA A 374 13.27 6.13 -10.01
C ALA A 374 12.35 6.67 -8.89
N VAL A 375 12.75 6.54 -7.63
CA VAL A 375 11.93 6.93 -6.48
C VAL A 375 11.55 8.41 -6.54
N LYS A 376 10.25 8.68 -6.53
CA LYS A 376 9.68 10.03 -6.38
C LYS A 376 9.58 10.42 -4.91
N PHE A 377 8.96 9.55 -4.12
CA PHE A 377 9.00 9.60 -2.65
C PHE A 377 8.63 8.24 -2.04
N LEU A 378 9.02 8.09 -0.79
CA LEU A 378 8.68 6.97 0.07
C LEU A 378 7.75 7.49 1.18
N VAL A 379 6.90 6.62 1.73
CA VAL A 379 6.05 6.99 2.88
C VAL A 379 6.41 6.09 4.05
N SER A 380 6.65 6.69 5.21
CA SER A 380 6.90 5.99 6.48
C SER A 380 5.70 6.17 7.40
N GLY A 381 5.11 5.05 7.84
CA GLY A 381 4.00 5.02 8.78
C GLY A 381 4.13 3.88 9.79
N GLY A 382 3.18 3.77 10.72
CA GLY A 382 3.17 2.73 11.74
C GLY A 382 4.19 2.90 12.87
N GLY A 383 4.91 4.03 12.90
CA GLY A 383 5.87 4.40 13.94
C GLY A 383 6.71 5.61 13.55
N SER A 384 7.38 6.20 14.52
CA SER A 384 8.27 7.34 14.29
C SER A 384 9.57 6.89 13.63
N ILE A 385 9.95 7.54 12.54
CA ILE A 385 11.25 7.35 11.90
C ILE A 385 12.33 8.16 12.63
N ALA A 386 13.51 7.57 12.79
CA ALA A 386 14.62 8.26 13.45
C ALA A 386 15.16 9.42 12.59
N GLU A 387 15.48 10.55 13.22
CA GLU A 387 15.90 11.78 12.54
C GLU A 387 17.13 11.57 11.63
N HIS A 388 18.12 10.81 12.10
CA HIS A 388 19.33 10.54 11.31
C HIS A 388 19.03 9.79 9.99
N LEU A 389 17.95 9.00 9.94
CA LEU A 389 17.50 8.34 8.70
C LEU A 389 16.88 9.37 7.76
N GLU A 390 16.01 10.23 8.28
CA GLU A 390 15.41 11.32 7.48
C GLU A 390 16.48 12.26 6.94
N ASP A 391 17.48 12.61 7.76
CA ASP A 391 18.65 13.42 7.37
C ASP A 391 19.41 12.77 6.22
N PHE A 392 19.76 11.50 6.39
CA PHE A 392 20.52 10.77 5.37
C PHE A 392 19.77 10.67 4.05
N PHE A 393 18.50 10.26 4.09
CA PHE A 393 17.72 10.08 2.86
C PHE A 393 17.50 11.41 2.13
N GLU A 394 17.25 12.51 2.85
CA GLU A 394 17.14 13.83 2.22
C GLU A 394 18.47 14.30 1.64
N VAL A 395 19.60 14.09 2.34
CA VAL A 395 20.94 14.42 1.84
C VAL A 395 21.23 13.72 0.51
N VAL A 396 20.85 12.45 0.39
CA VAL A 396 21.06 11.69 -0.85
C VAL A 396 19.97 11.93 -1.90
N GLY A 397 19.00 12.80 -1.62
CA GLY A 397 17.94 13.19 -2.55
C GLY A 397 16.79 12.20 -2.66
N ILE A 398 16.54 11.42 -1.61
CA ILE A 398 15.36 10.55 -1.49
C ILE A 398 14.40 11.17 -0.48
N THR A 399 13.20 11.52 -0.91
CA THR A 399 12.18 12.09 -0.05
C THR A 399 11.45 10.98 0.71
N ILE A 400 11.44 11.06 2.04
CA ILE A 400 10.56 10.24 2.90
C ILE A 400 9.51 11.16 3.52
N LEU A 401 8.24 10.79 3.37
CA LEU A 401 7.10 11.47 3.96
C LEU A 401 6.62 10.68 5.19
N GLY A 402 6.56 11.31 6.35
CA GLY A 402 5.94 10.71 7.53
C GLY A 402 4.42 10.77 7.42
N GLY A 403 3.75 9.69 7.83
CA GLY A 403 2.31 9.60 7.92
C GLY A 403 1.87 9.02 9.27
N TYR A 404 0.75 9.54 9.80
CA TYR A 404 0.13 9.07 11.03
C TYR A 404 -1.30 8.59 10.77
N GLY A 405 -1.66 7.49 11.41
CA GLY A 405 -2.99 6.92 11.37
C GLY A 405 -3.11 5.63 12.15
N LEU A 406 -4.33 5.13 12.23
CA LEU A 406 -4.71 3.91 12.94
C LEU A 406 -5.62 3.09 12.02
N THR A 407 -5.77 1.80 12.26
CA THR A 407 -6.75 0.98 11.52
C THR A 407 -8.15 1.58 11.64
N GLU A 408 -8.51 2.06 12.83
CA GLU A 408 -9.79 2.72 13.14
C GLU A 408 -9.99 4.05 12.40
N THR A 409 -8.94 4.63 11.84
CA THR A 409 -9.01 5.86 11.02
C THR A 409 -8.87 5.60 9.51
N SER A 410 -8.84 4.36 9.06
CA SER A 410 -9.01 3.85 7.69
C SER A 410 -7.83 3.90 6.70
N PRO A 411 -6.54 4.12 6.97
CA PRO A 411 -5.89 4.46 8.22
C PRO A 411 -5.46 5.93 8.35
N ILE A 412 -5.23 6.66 7.23
CA ILE A 412 -4.43 7.90 7.20
C ILE A 412 -5.23 9.09 7.73
N THR A 413 -4.76 9.74 8.79
CA THR A 413 -5.29 11.02 9.27
C THR A 413 -4.41 12.19 8.90
N HIS A 414 -3.09 12.02 9.01
CA HIS A 414 -2.10 13.04 8.70
C HIS A 414 -0.99 12.45 7.84
N VAL A 415 -0.48 13.25 6.92
CA VAL A 415 0.72 12.91 6.14
C VAL A 415 1.44 14.18 5.74
N ARG A 416 2.77 14.14 5.76
CA ARG A 416 3.61 15.23 5.28
C ARG A 416 3.44 15.39 3.77
N ARG A 417 3.55 16.62 3.28
CA ARG A 417 3.45 16.91 1.85
C ARG A 417 4.86 17.04 1.24
N PRO A 418 5.09 16.65 -0.01
CA PRO A 418 6.41 16.82 -0.65
C PRO A 418 6.93 18.25 -0.61
N TRP A 419 6.04 19.24 -0.64
CA TRP A 419 6.40 20.67 -0.59
C TRP A 419 6.44 21.25 0.84
N ARG A 420 6.00 20.50 1.84
CA ARG A 420 6.01 20.89 3.25
C ARG A 420 6.28 19.67 4.14
N ASN A 421 7.50 19.14 4.02
CA ASN A 421 7.97 17.98 4.77
C ASN A 421 8.74 18.44 6.01
N ILE A 422 8.03 18.75 7.11
CA ILE A 422 8.64 19.09 8.40
C ILE A 422 8.94 17.80 9.13
N ARG A 423 10.24 17.50 9.34
CA ARG A 423 10.68 16.30 10.06
C ARG A 423 10.25 16.36 11.52
N GLY A 424 10.00 15.23 12.14
CA GLY A 424 9.51 15.13 13.52
C GLY A 424 8.04 15.50 13.71
N ALA A 425 7.34 15.97 12.64
CA ALA A 425 5.90 16.25 12.68
C ALA A 425 5.12 15.16 11.95
N ASP A 426 3.86 14.93 12.32
CA ASP A 426 2.97 13.95 11.67
C ASP A 426 2.45 14.41 10.29
N GLY A 427 2.61 15.68 9.97
CA GLY A 427 2.19 16.27 8.70
C GLY A 427 0.87 17.04 8.79
N GLN A 428 0.30 17.35 7.63
CA GLN A 428 -0.98 18.03 7.52
C GLN A 428 -2.12 17.01 7.53
N PRO A 429 -3.31 17.37 8.04
CA PRO A 429 -4.49 16.54 7.90
C PRO A 429 -4.75 16.18 6.44
N CYS A 430 -5.09 14.92 6.18
CA CYS A 430 -5.74 14.56 4.94
C CYS A 430 -7.16 15.11 4.97
N ALA A 431 -7.65 15.65 3.85
CA ALA A 431 -9.05 16.04 3.74
C ALA A 431 -9.92 14.78 3.72
N ILE A 432 -10.16 14.22 4.90
CA ILE A 432 -11.13 13.16 5.08
C ILE A 432 -12.49 13.87 5.17
N PRO A 433 -13.45 13.55 4.29
CA PRO A 433 -14.82 14.00 4.50
C PRO A 433 -15.22 13.64 5.93
N LYS A 434 -15.66 14.63 6.73
CA LYS A 434 -16.02 14.40 8.14
C LYS A 434 -16.95 13.20 8.21
N PRO A 435 -16.62 12.12 8.95
CA PRO A 435 -17.58 11.07 9.19
C PRO A 435 -18.80 11.71 9.85
N ARG A 436 -19.99 11.50 9.32
CA ARG A 436 -21.20 11.73 10.10
C ARG A 436 -21.20 10.65 11.19
N LEU A 437 -20.70 11.01 12.37
CA LEU A 437 -20.95 10.23 13.56
C LEU A 437 -22.47 10.22 13.74
N SER A 438 -23.12 9.15 13.30
CA SER A 438 -24.43 8.80 13.80
C SER A 438 -24.19 8.22 15.20
N ILE A 439 -24.49 9.04 16.21
CA ILE A 439 -24.64 8.60 17.60
C ILE A 439 -25.88 7.72 17.72
#